data_d2658d515831580ab59f8d49de1a7692
#
_entry.id   d2658d515831580ab59f8d49de1a7692
#
_cell.length_a   1.000
_cell.length_b   1.000
_cell.length_c   1.000
_cell.angle_alpha   90.00
_cell.angle_beta   90.00
_cell.angle_gamma   90.00
#
_symmetry.space_group_name_H-M   'P 1'
#
loop_
_entity.id
_entity.type
_entity.pdbx_description
1 polymer ?
#
loop_
_entity_poly.entity_id
_entity_poly.type
_entity_poly.pdbx_seq_one_letter_code
_entity_poly.pdbx_strand_id
1 'polypeptide(L)'
;MIDILIPTYGRAERIAAVAANIHTATTGRHHVWFCVERDDRASVDAAFDAEGMCVFNEGPRSYAGAINSAYRQVVGEYLFCGADDLHFEPGWDVEALALFDGWAGVVGTNDLLNPYVLQGMHATHSLVARWYLDDIGGVVDEGPGSFLHEGYGHNYTDTEFIGTAKARARFRPCLTSVVRHLHHSAGFTPHDATHDKAEATYGADSELY
;
A
#
# COMPACT_ATOMS: atom_id res chain seq x y z
N MET A 1 7.27 4.61 -14.49
CA MET A 1 6.00 5.23 -14.06
C MET A 1 5.51 4.49 -12.83
N ILE A 2 5.05 5.23 -11.82
CA ILE A 2 4.56 4.67 -10.56
C ILE A 2 3.03 4.76 -10.53
N ASP A 3 2.34 3.66 -10.26
CA ASP A 3 0.93 3.67 -9.89
C ASP A 3 0.83 3.59 -8.34
N ILE A 4 0.31 4.65 -7.72
CA ILE A 4 0.17 4.77 -6.26
C ILE A 4 -1.25 4.33 -5.90
N LEU A 5 -1.36 3.20 -5.22
CA LEU A 5 -2.63 2.54 -4.91
C LEU A 5 -3.05 2.91 -3.49
N ILE A 6 -4.18 3.58 -3.35
CA ILE A 6 -4.71 4.09 -2.08
C ILE A 6 -6.08 3.45 -1.79
N PRO A 7 -6.14 2.33 -1.08
CA PRO A 7 -7.39 1.80 -0.56
C PRO A 7 -8.06 2.81 0.37
N THR A 8 -9.34 3.06 0.12
CA THR A 8 -10.14 4.01 0.91
C THR A 8 -11.56 3.49 1.06
N TYR A 9 -12.09 3.50 2.27
CA TYR A 9 -13.46 3.13 2.57
C TYR A 9 -14.02 3.96 3.73
N GLY A 10 -15.10 4.70 3.46
CA GLY A 10 -15.79 5.51 4.46
C GLY A 10 -14.98 6.69 4.99
N ARG A 11 -13.95 7.16 4.25
CA ARG A 11 -13.02 8.24 4.64
C ARG A 11 -12.83 9.26 3.52
N ALA A 12 -13.93 9.62 2.84
CA ALA A 12 -13.93 10.56 1.71
C ALA A 12 -13.20 11.88 2.03
N GLU A 13 -13.25 12.34 3.28
CA GLU A 13 -12.62 13.58 3.76
C GLU A 13 -11.09 13.55 3.71
N ARG A 14 -10.46 12.38 3.63
CA ARG A 14 -8.99 12.23 3.57
C ARG A 14 -8.45 12.34 2.14
N ILE A 15 -9.27 12.02 1.15
CA ILE A 15 -8.86 11.83 -0.25
C ILE A 15 -8.17 13.07 -0.82
N ALA A 16 -8.78 14.26 -0.70
CA ALA A 16 -8.21 15.47 -1.26
C ALA A 16 -6.84 15.81 -0.66
N ALA A 17 -6.67 15.63 0.65
CA ALA A 17 -5.42 15.93 1.33
C ALA A 17 -4.30 14.96 0.93
N VAL A 18 -4.58 13.65 0.88
CA VAL A 18 -3.58 12.65 0.50
C VAL A 18 -3.21 12.78 -0.98
N ALA A 19 -4.17 13.04 -1.88
CA ALA A 19 -3.90 13.28 -3.30
C ALA A 19 -2.97 14.49 -3.50
N ALA A 20 -3.31 15.63 -2.90
CA ALA A 20 -2.49 16.84 -2.99
C ALA A 20 -1.07 16.63 -2.44
N ASN A 21 -0.93 15.91 -1.32
CA ASN A 21 0.38 15.58 -0.76
C ASN A 21 1.18 14.67 -1.72
N ILE A 22 0.59 13.62 -2.27
CA ILE A 22 1.25 12.73 -3.23
C ILE A 22 1.76 13.52 -4.43
N HIS A 23 0.91 14.35 -5.05
CA HIS A 23 1.30 15.14 -6.23
C HIS A 23 2.42 16.14 -5.92
N THR A 24 2.47 16.69 -4.71
CA THR A 24 3.52 17.63 -4.30
C THR A 24 4.83 16.93 -3.97
N ALA A 25 4.77 15.74 -3.35
CA ALA A 25 5.94 15.04 -2.82
C ALA A 25 6.61 14.09 -3.84
N THR A 26 5.87 13.65 -4.86
CA THR A 26 6.37 12.69 -5.85
C THR A 26 7.00 13.40 -7.04
N THR A 27 8.27 13.11 -7.30
CA THR A 27 9.05 13.75 -8.37
C THR A 27 8.85 13.07 -9.73
N GLY A 28 8.74 11.75 -9.73
CA GLY A 28 8.61 10.94 -10.94
C GLY A 28 7.21 10.97 -11.55
N ARG A 29 7.09 10.45 -12.78
CA ARG A 29 5.77 10.25 -13.42
C ARG A 29 4.96 9.25 -12.61
N HIS A 30 3.76 9.66 -12.17
CA HIS A 30 2.89 8.84 -11.34
C HIS A 30 1.41 9.05 -11.65
N HIS A 31 0.62 8.07 -11.23
CA HIS A 31 -0.84 8.17 -11.14
C HIS A 31 -1.27 7.83 -9.72
N VAL A 32 -2.30 8.50 -9.24
CA VAL A 32 -2.94 8.20 -7.94
C VAL A 32 -4.24 7.45 -8.21
N TRP A 33 -4.34 6.24 -7.68
CA TRP A 33 -5.49 5.36 -7.84
C TRP A 33 -6.16 5.13 -6.49
N PHE A 34 -7.37 5.65 -6.32
CA PHE A 34 -8.18 5.34 -5.16
C PHE A 34 -8.92 4.02 -5.38
N CYS A 35 -8.62 3.03 -4.53
CA CYS A 35 -9.23 1.71 -4.59
C CYS A 35 -10.44 1.72 -3.66
N VAL A 36 -11.65 1.82 -4.24
CA VAL A 36 -12.89 2.10 -3.53
C VAL A 36 -13.93 1.00 -3.71
N GLU A 37 -14.85 0.90 -2.76
CA GLU A 37 -16.04 0.07 -2.91
C GLU A 37 -17.08 0.79 -3.77
N ARG A 38 -17.83 0.04 -4.60
CA ARG A 38 -18.86 0.61 -5.49
C ARG A 38 -20.01 1.29 -4.74
N ASP A 39 -20.28 0.86 -3.52
CA ASP A 39 -21.32 1.41 -2.64
C ASP A 39 -20.86 2.60 -1.80
N ASP A 40 -19.55 2.89 -1.75
CA ASP A 40 -18.98 4.06 -1.09
C ASP A 40 -18.96 5.29 -2.03
N ARG A 41 -20.18 5.82 -2.33
CA ARG A 41 -20.35 6.95 -3.26
C ARG A 41 -19.56 8.19 -2.84
N ALA A 42 -19.48 8.46 -1.53
CA ALA A 42 -18.77 9.63 -1.02
C ALA A 42 -17.26 9.57 -1.36
N SER A 43 -16.63 8.41 -1.18
CA SER A 43 -15.21 8.23 -1.55
C SER A 43 -15.00 8.27 -3.07
N VAL A 44 -15.94 7.72 -3.85
CA VAL A 44 -15.90 7.80 -5.33
C VAL A 44 -15.94 9.26 -5.80
N ASP A 45 -16.92 10.03 -5.33
CA ASP A 45 -17.11 11.43 -5.73
C ASP A 45 -15.89 12.26 -5.29
N ALA A 46 -15.39 12.07 -4.06
CA ALA A 46 -14.21 12.78 -3.57
C ALA A 46 -12.93 12.45 -4.36
N ALA A 47 -12.77 11.21 -4.85
CA ALA A 47 -11.63 10.83 -5.68
C ALA A 47 -11.63 11.54 -7.04
N PHE A 48 -12.80 11.66 -7.69
CA PHE A 48 -12.93 12.44 -8.92
C PHE A 48 -12.68 13.93 -8.70
N ASP A 49 -13.17 14.50 -7.59
CA ASP A 49 -12.96 15.91 -7.25
C ASP A 49 -11.48 16.23 -6.95
N ALA A 50 -10.72 15.23 -6.49
CA ALA A 50 -9.29 15.35 -6.21
C ALA A 50 -8.38 15.05 -7.43
N GLU A 51 -8.94 15.00 -8.65
CA GLU A 51 -8.22 14.64 -9.88
C GLU A 51 -7.58 13.24 -9.83
N GLY A 52 -8.04 12.40 -8.91
CA GLY A 52 -7.61 11.02 -8.78
C GLY A 52 -8.37 10.10 -9.72
N MET A 53 -7.81 8.91 -9.93
CA MET A 53 -8.46 7.84 -10.68
C MET A 53 -9.06 6.83 -9.71
N CYS A 54 -10.19 6.24 -10.08
CA CYS A 54 -10.83 5.20 -9.27
C CYS A 54 -10.60 3.82 -9.86
N VAL A 55 -10.29 2.87 -8.98
CA VAL A 55 -10.39 1.44 -9.21
C VAL A 55 -11.44 0.88 -8.25
N PHE A 56 -12.38 0.11 -8.78
CA PHE A 56 -13.36 -0.55 -7.94
C PHE A 56 -12.83 -1.89 -7.42
N ASN A 57 -12.99 -2.11 -6.12
CA ASN A 57 -12.68 -3.41 -5.55
C ASN A 57 -13.62 -4.49 -6.13
N GLU A 58 -13.04 -5.54 -6.70
CA GLU A 58 -13.73 -6.70 -7.26
C GLU A 58 -13.45 -7.99 -6.46
N GLY A 59 -12.59 -7.88 -5.44
CA GLY A 59 -12.24 -8.94 -4.50
C GLY A 59 -12.97 -8.84 -3.16
N PRO A 60 -12.45 -9.53 -2.14
CA PRO A 60 -12.92 -9.37 -0.76
C PRO A 60 -12.86 -7.91 -0.31
N ARG A 61 -13.80 -7.49 0.54
CA ARG A 61 -13.82 -6.15 1.16
C ARG A 61 -12.75 -6.06 2.25
N SER A 62 -11.50 -6.04 1.81
CA SER A 62 -10.29 -5.98 2.63
C SER A 62 -9.23 -5.13 1.95
N TYR A 63 -8.16 -4.80 2.68
CA TYR A 63 -6.99 -4.12 2.13
C TYR A 63 -6.38 -4.91 0.95
N ALA A 64 -6.16 -6.21 1.14
CA ALA A 64 -5.62 -7.09 0.10
C ALA A 64 -6.51 -7.15 -1.14
N GLY A 65 -7.83 -7.31 -0.97
CA GLY A 65 -8.77 -7.31 -2.09
C GLY A 65 -8.75 -6.03 -2.90
N ALA A 66 -8.68 -4.87 -2.24
CA ALA A 66 -8.61 -3.56 -2.90
C ALA A 66 -7.28 -3.39 -3.68
N ILE A 67 -6.13 -3.70 -3.08
CA ILE A 67 -4.81 -3.63 -3.74
C ILE A 67 -4.74 -4.60 -4.93
N ASN A 68 -5.19 -5.85 -4.76
CA ASN A 68 -5.18 -6.84 -5.84
C ASN A 68 -6.09 -6.44 -7.00
N SER A 69 -7.27 -5.86 -6.69
CA SER A 69 -8.17 -5.33 -7.73
C SER A 69 -7.52 -4.18 -8.51
N ALA A 70 -6.78 -3.30 -7.84
CA ALA A 70 -6.03 -2.24 -8.48
C ALA A 70 -4.88 -2.80 -9.33
N TYR A 71 -4.06 -3.71 -8.79
CA TYR A 71 -2.97 -4.35 -9.53
C TYR A 71 -3.42 -4.93 -10.89
N ARG A 72 -4.58 -5.57 -10.91
CA ARG A 72 -5.15 -6.15 -12.15
C ARG A 72 -5.58 -5.12 -13.20
N GLN A 73 -5.83 -3.86 -12.81
CA GLN A 73 -6.39 -2.82 -13.66
C GLN A 73 -5.36 -1.74 -14.08
N VAL A 74 -4.29 -1.56 -13.30
CA VAL A 74 -3.25 -0.56 -13.59
C VAL A 74 -2.08 -1.18 -14.36
N VAL A 75 -1.23 -0.35 -14.97
CA VAL A 75 -0.16 -0.81 -15.87
C VAL A 75 1.22 -0.19 -15.57
N GLY A 76 1.36 0.50 -14.46
CA GLY A 76 2.64 1.09 -14.04
C GLY A 76 3.75 0.06 -13.88
N GLU A 77 4.96 0.46 -14.17
CA GLU A 77 6.18 -0.35 -13.99
C GLU A 77 6.46 -0.62 -12.50
N TYR A 78 6.06 0.33 -11.65
CA TYR A 78 6.14 0.25 -10.21
C TYR A 78 4.76 0.51 -9.59
N LEU A 79 4.46 -0.18 -8.50
CA LEU A 79 3.23 -0.09 -7.75
C LEU A 79 3.56 0.29 -6.31
N PHE A 80 2.92 1.32 -5.77
CA PHE A 80 3.05 1.65 -4.36
C PHE A 80 1.82 1.20 -3.58
N CYS A 81 2.02 0.33 -2.59
CA CYS A 81 0.98 -0.11 -1.66
C CYS A 81 0.77 0.94 -0.58
N GLY A 82 -0.19 1.82 -0.79
CA GLY A 82 -0.47 2.93 0.11
C GLY A 82 -1.70 2.73 0.99
N ALA A 83 -2.06 3.80 1.69
CA ALA A 83 -3.27 3.95 2.50
C ALA A 83 -3.68 5.44 2.55
N ASP A 84 -4.90 5.74 2.99
CA ASP A 84 -5.45 7.09 3.02
C ASP A 84 -4.99 7.92 4.24
N ASP A 85 -4.18 7.34 5.11
CA ASP A 85 -3.57 7.98 6.28
C ASP A 85 -2.04 8.09 6.19
N LEU A 86 -1.54 8.24 4.97
CA LEU A 86 -0.12 8.45 4.72
C LEU A 86 0.22 9.91 4.43
N HIS A 87 1.45 10.29 4.76
CA HIS A 87 2.07 11.54 4.36
C HIS A 87 3.42 11.28 3.70
N PHE A 88 3.51 11.60 2.43
CA PHE A 88 4.69 11.42 1.60
C PHE A 88 5.64 12.61 1.77
N GLU A 89 6.91 12.35 2.10
CA GLU A 89 7.94 13.36 2.13
C GLU A 89 8.55 13.61 0.74
N PRO A 90 8.95 14.84 0.41
CA PRO A 90 9.51 15.14 -0.91
C PRO A 90 10.69 14.23 -1.29
N GLY A 91 10.64 13.65 -2.49
CA GLY A 91 11.70 12.78 -3.02
C GLY A 91 11.66 11.33 -2.53
N TRP A 92 10.61 10.92 -1.81
CA TRP A 92 10.44 9.54 -1.35
C TRP A 92 10.59 8.51 -2.48
N ASP A 93 10.03 8.85 -3.64
CA ASP A 93 10.06 8.02 -4.84
C ASP A 93 11.46 7.90 -5.46
N VAL A 94 12.22 8.99 -5.46
CA VAL A 94 13.60 9.01 -5.96
C VAL A 94 14.49 8.09 -5.14
N GLU A 95 14.39 8.19 -3.81
CA GLU A 95 15.13 7.35 -2.87
C GLU A 95 14.75 5.86 -3.02
N ALA A 96 13.46 5.55 -3.13
CA ALA A 96 13.03 4.17 -3.32
C ALA A 96 13.45 3.60 -4.68
N LEU A 97 13.24 4.35 -5.77
CA LEU A 97 13.59 3.92 -7.12
C LEU A 97 15.09 3.64 -7.29
N ALA A 98 15.94 4.38 -6.58
CA ALA A 98 17.40 4.18 -6.63
C ALA A 98 17.86 2.79 -6.14
N LEU A 99 17.01 2.06 -5.39
CA LEU A 99 17.33 0.73 -4.88
C LEU A 99 16.87 -0.42 -5.82
N PHE A 100 16.18 -0.12 -6.92
CA PHE A 100 15.86 -1.12 -7.92
C PHE A 100 17.04 -1.31 -8.88
N ASP A 101 17.83 -2.33 -8.62
CA ASP A 101 19.07 -2.71 -9.32
C ASP A 101 18.87 -3.89 -10.32
N GLY A 102 17.63 -4.18 -10.67
CA GLY A 102 17.24 -5.36 -11.45
C GLY A 102 17.12 -6.64 -10.63
N TRP A 103 17.52 -6.63 -9.36
CA TRP A 103 17.35 -7.73 -8.43
C TRP A 103 16.25 -7.49 -7.41
N ALA A 104 16.18 -6.30 -6.83
CA ALA A 104 15.14 -5.93 -5.90
C ALA A 104 13.75 -5.94 -6.58
N GLY A 105 12.80 -6.64 -5.98
CA GLY A 105 11.40 -6.66 -6.41
C GLY A 105 10.52 -5.79 -5.53
N VAL A 106 10.92 -5.60 -4.27
CA VAL A 106 10.18 -4.84 -3.25
C VAL A 106 11.13 -3.93 -2.51
N VAL A 107 10.82 -2.63 -2.46
CA VAL A 107 11.54 -1.62 -1.69
C VAL A 107 10.62 -1.08 -0.62
N GLY A 108 10.95 -1.34 0.66
CA GLY A 108 10.19 -0.87 1.81
C GLY A 108 10.48 0.58 2.13
N THR A 109 9.45 1.39 2.34
CA THR A 109 9.58 2.79 2.77
C THR A 109 9.61 2.91 4.29
N ASN A 110 10.10 4.04 4.80
CA ASN A 110 10.17 4.34 6.21
C ASN A 110 8.90 5.06 6.67
N ASP A 111 8.12 4.41 7.51
CA ASP A 111 6.86 4.94 8.05
C ASP A 111 7.04 5.85 9.29
N LEU A 112 8.27 5.94 9.81
CA LEU A 112 8.68 6.64 11.03
C LEU A 112 7.92 6.20 12.30
N LEU A 113 7.25 5.05 12.27
CA LEU A 113 6.39 4.59 13.36
C LEU A 113 6.75 3.17 13.82
N ASN A 114 6.78 2.19 12.92
CA ASN A 114 6.97 0.79 13.27
C ASN A 114 8.44 0.52 13.64
N PRO A 115 8.74 0.00 14.84
CA PRO A 115 10.13 -0.28 15.27
C PRO A 115 10.90 -1.23 14.34
N TYR A 116 10.23 -2.17 13.70
CA TYR A 116 10.88 -3.07 12.74
C TYR A 116 11.18 -2.40 11.41
N VAL A 117 10.35 -1.43 11.00
CA VAL A 117 10.62 -0.59 9.82
C VAL A 117 11.83 0.30 10.08
N LEU A 118 11.89 0.96 11.24
CA LEU A 118 13.03 1.81 11.64
C LEU A 118 14.36 1.05 11.70
N GLN A 119 14.32 -0.26 11.91
CA GLN A 119 15.49 -1.14 11.89
C GLN A 119 15.80 -1.75 10.52
N GLY A 120 15.00 -1.43 9.49
CA GLY A 120 15.15 -2.02 8.14
C GLY A 120 14.75 -3.50 8.06
N MET A 121 14.01 -3.99 9.04
CA MET A 121 13.59 -5.39 9.10
C MET A 121 12.19 -5.65 8.53
N HIS A 122 11.44 -4.60 8.23
CA HIS A 122 10.06 -4.67 7.75
C HIS A 122 9.71 -3.46 6.89
N ALA A 123 8.55 -3.45 6.28
CA ALA A 123 7.92 -2.29 5.71
C ALA A 123 6.39 -2.43 5.78
N THR A 124 5.72 -1.44 6.35
CA THR A 124 4.25 -1.35 6.35
C THR A 124 3.73 -0.98 4.96
N HIS A 125 4.48 -0.11 4.27
CA HIS A 125 4.21 0.32 2.89
C HIS A 125 5.45 0.15 2.03
N SER A 126 5.25 -0.20 0.75
CA SER A 126 6.37 -0.52 -0.13
C SER A 126 6.11 -0.13 -1.57
N LEU A 127 7.18 0.20 -2.28
CA LEU A 127 7.22 0.30 -3.73
C LEU A 127 7.62 -1.06 -4.29
N VAL A 128 6.85 -1.55 -5.26
CA VAL A 128 6.96 -2.92 -5.81
C VAL A 128 7.18 -2.83 -7.31
N ALA A 129 8.19 -3.50 -7.82
CA ALA A 129 8.38 -3.64 -9.26
C ALA A 129 7.34 -4.61 -9.83
N ARG A 130 6.63 -4.20 -10.88
CA ARG A 130 5.58 -5.03 -11.50
C ARG A 130 6.09 -6.40 -11.93
N TRP A 131 7.31 -6.48 -12.52
CA TRP A 131 7.89 -7.76 -12.92
C TRP A 131 7.99 -8.77 -11.77
N TYR A 132 8.20 -8.30 -10.52
CA TYR A 132 8.25 -9.20 -9.37
C TYR A 132 6.91 -9.90 -9.15
N LEU A 133 5.81 -9.20 -9.33
CA LEU A 133 4.47 -9.77 -9.20
C LEU A 133 4.12 -10.64 -10.41
N ASP A 134 4.41 -10.16 -11.61
CA ASP A 134 4.04 -10.83 -12.87
C ASP A 134 4.83 -12.13 -13.08
N ASP A 135 6.11 -12.17 -12.71
CA ASP A 135 7.01 -13.31 -12.98
C ASP A 135 7.24 -14.22 -11.78
N ILE A 136 7.07 -13.70 -10.54
CA ILE A 136 7.40 -14.44 -9.31
C ILE A 136 6.17 -14.56 -8.40
N GLY A 137 5.40 -13.47 -8.25
CA GLY A 137 4.26 -13.37 -7.35
C GLY A 137 4.61 -12.82 -5.98
N GLY A 138 3.62 -12.27 -5.27
CA GLY A 138 3.74 -11.70 -3.92
C GLY A 138 3.38 -12.67 -2.79
N VAL A 139 2.56 -13.68 -3.08
CA VAL A 139 2.09 -14.69 -2.12
C VAL A 139 2.91 -15.96 -2.26
N VAL A 140 3.27 -16.62 -1.15
CA VAL A 140 4.21 -17.74 -1.15
C VAL A 140 3.68 -18.93 -1.94
N ASP A 141 2.40 -19.24 -1.79
CA ASP A 141 1.78 -20.45 -2.33
C ASP A 141 0.97 -20.22 -3.63
N GLU A 142 0.87 -18.97 -4.11
CA GLU A 142 0.06 -18.63 -5.30
C GLU A 142 0.89 -18.40 -6.58
N GLY A 143 2.17 -18.05 -6.47
CA GLY A 143 3.07 -17.87 -7.61
C GLY A 143 2.81 -16.60 -8.45
N PRO A 144 3.22 -16.61 -9.74
CA PRO A 144 3.13 -15.47 -10.64
C PRO A 144 1.71 -14.90 -10.78
N GLY A 145 1.62 -13.56 -10.83
CA GLY A 145 0.35 -12.84 -10.93
C GLY A 145 -0.38 -12.60 -9.60
N SER A 146 0.13 -13.15 -8.48
CA SER A 146 -0.38 -12.85 -7.14
C SER A 146 0.29 -11.59 -6.57
N PHE A 147 -0.43 -10.84 -5.73
CA PHE A 147 0.15 -9.69 -5.03
C PHE A 147 0.06 -9.85 -3.52
N LEU A 148 -1.12 -9.74 -2.94
CA LEU A 148 -1.36 -9.88 -1.51
C LEU A 148 -2.31 -11.05 -1.25
N HIS A 149 -2.12 -11.77 -0.16
CA HIS A 149 -2.98 -12.89 0.21
C HIS A 149 -4.35 -12.38 0.68
N GLU A 150 -5.42 -12.73 -0.07
CA GLU A 150 -6.79 -12.22 0.15
C GLU A 150 -7.51 -12.86 1.34
N GLY A 151 -6.91 -13.85 2.00
CA GLY A 151 -7.44 -14.47 3.21
C GLY A 151 -7.39 -13.57 4.44
N TYR A 152 -6.51 -12.56 4.46
CA TYR A 152 -6.43 -11.62 5.58
C TYR A 152 -7.56 -10.60 5.54
N GLY A 153 -8.18 -10.37 6.69
CA GLY A 153 -9.20 -9.33 6.84
C GLY A 153 -8.60 -7.92 6.83
N HIS A 154 -7.43 -7.75 7.47
CA HIS A 154 -6.71 -6.48 7.53
C HIS A 154 -5.25 -6.65 7.94
N ASN A 155 -4.98 -7.38 9.05
CA ASN A 155 -3.67 -7.49 9.67
C ASN A 155 -2.79 -8.52 8.94
N TYR A 156 -1.48 -8.49 9.19
CA TYR A 156 -0.48 -9.43 8.67
C TYR A 156 -0.28 -9.45 7.14
N THR A 157 -1.08 -8.74 6.37
CA THR A 157 -0.96 -8.68 4.90
C THR A 157 0.43 -8.18 4.47
N ASP A 158 0.89 -7.10 5.08
CA ASP A 158 2.24 -6.55 4.88
C ASP A 158 3.32 -7.49 5.43
N THR A 159 3.05 -8.13 6.57
CA THR A 159 4.00 -9.03 7.23
C THR A 159 4.29 -10.26 6.39
N GLU A 160 3.28 -10.91 5.83
CA GLU A 160 3.43 -12.02 4.90
C GLU A 160 4.14 -11.59 3.62
N PHE A 161 3.67 -10.49 2.99
CA PHE A 161 4.23 -10.00 1.74
C PHE A 161 5.73 -9.69 1.86
N ILE A 162 6.13 -8.94 2.90
CA ILE A 162 7.53 -8.60 3.15
C ILE A 162 8.33 -9.85 3.56
N GLY A 163 7.74 -10.74 4.36
CA GLY A 163 8.34 -12.03 4.72
C GLY A 163 8.65 -12.88 3.48
N THR A 164 7.70 -12.97 2.56
CA THR A 164 7.83 -13.67 1.28
C THR A 164 8.93 -13.04 0.41
N ALA A 165 8.94 -11.72 0.27
CA ALA A 165 9.96 -11.01 -0.51
C ALA A 165 11.36 -11.18 0.08
N LYS A 166 11.49 -11.21 1.41
CA LYS A 166 12.76 -11.48 2.12
C LYS A 166 13.24 -12.92 1.91
N ALA A 167 12.36 -13.90 2.05
CA ALA A 167 12.69 -15.31 1.82
C ALA A 167 13.20 -15.56 0.40
N ARG A 168 12.70 -14.78 -0.57
CA ARG A 168 13.13 -14.81 -1.98
C ARG A 168 14.34 -13.91 -2.28
N ALA A 169 14.92 -13.25 -1.26
CA ALA A 169 16.01 -12.27 -1.36
C ALA A 169 15.67 -11.09 -2.31
N ARG A 170 14.40 -10.68 -2.39
CA ARG A 170 13.91 -9.61 -3.28
C ARG A 170 13.54 -8.32 -2.54
N PHE A 171 13.67 -8.28 -1.23
CA PHE A 171 13.37 -7.11 -0.40
C PHE A 171 14.60 -6.23 -0.17
N ARG A 172 14.41 -4.90 -0.22
CA ARG A 172 15.37 -3.88 0.19
C ARG A 172 14.66 -2.86 1.08
N PRO A 173 15.12 -2.61 2.32
CA PRO A 173 14.63 -1.48 3.11
C PRO A 173 15.26 -0.18 2.60
N CYS A 174 14.46 0.90 2.49
CA CYS A 174 14.92 2.24 2.15
C CYS A 174 14.53 3.21 3.26
N LEU A 175 15.42 3.42 4.24
CA LEU A 175 15.12 4.28 5.38
C LEU A 175 15.11 5.77 5.03
N THR A 176 15.68 6.15 3.88
CA THR A 176 15.67 7.52 3.35
C THR A 176 14.40 7.82 2.54
N SER A 177 13.71 6.81 2.04
CA SER A 177 12.39 6.97 1.41
C SER A 177 11.31 7.06 2.49
N VAL A 178 10.93 8.29 2.85
CA VAL A 178 10.01 8.52 3.98
C VAL A 178 8.58 8.70 3.51
N VAL A 179 7.71 7.80 3.98
CA VAL A 179 6.25 7.87 3.83
C VAL A 179 5.64 7.63 5.20
N ARG A 180 5.32 8.72 5.91
CA ARG A 180 4.85 8.67 7.32
C ARG A 180 3.49 8.01 7.42
N HIS A 181 3.33 7.12 8.36
CA HIS A 181 2.03 6.54 8.69
C HIS A 181 1.38 7.36 9.81
N LEU A 182 0.32 8.10 9.47
CA LEU A 182 -0.42 8.95 10.41
C LEU A 182 -1.44 8.12 11.21
N HIS A 183 -0.99 7.02 11.80
CA HIS A 183 -1.84 6.05 12.45
C HIS A 183 -2.41 6.55 13.78
N HIS A 184 -3.64 6.14 14.13
CA HIS A 184 -4.34 6.54 15.35
C HIS A 184 -3.59 6.14 16.64
N SER A 185 -2.90 4.98 16.66
CA SER A 185 -2.15 4.53 17.84
C SER A 185 -1.02 5.47 18.25
N ALA A 186 -0.52 6.29 17.31
CA ALA A 186 0.46 7.33 17.58
C ALA A 186 -0.19 8.70 17.83
N GLY A 187 -1.51 8.79 17.86
CA GLY A 187 -2.26 10.01 18.13
C GLY A 187 -2.35 10.99 16.95
N PHE A 188 -1.98 10.57 15.74
CA PHE A 188 -2.03 11.45 14.55
C PHE A 188 -3.44 11.59 13.99
N THR A 189 -4.27 10.56 14.08
CA THR A 189 -5.66 10.56 13.60
C THR A 189 -6.59 10.02 14.68
N PRO A 190 -7.90 10.36 14.64
CA PRO A 190 -8.89 9.74 15.51
C PRO A 190 -9.03 8.24 15.19
N HIS A 191 -9.40 7.46 16.22
CA HIS A 191 -9.86 6.09 16.02
C HIS A 191 -11.23 6.11 15.31
N ASP A 192 -11.44 5.21 14.33
CA ASP A 192 -12.67 5.14 13.55
C ASP A 192 -13.09 3.69 13.23
N ALA A 193 -14.19 3.52 12.50
CA ALA A 193 -14.76 2.21 12.16
C ALA A 193 -13.82 1.30 11.35
N THR A 194 -12.85 1.85 10.63
CA THR A 194 -11.84 1.05 9.92
C THR A 194 -10.88 0.40 10.91
N HIS A 195 -10.52 1.11 11.97
CA HIS A 195 -9.70 0.57 13.05
C HIS A 195 -10.44 -0.50 13.86
N ASP A 196 -11.75 -0.28 14.16
CA ASP A 196 -12.61 -1.30 14.81
C ASP A 196 -12.62 -2.60 14.00
N LYS A 197 -12.72 -2.49 12.67
CA LYS A 197 -12.68 -3.65 11.77
C LYS A 197 -11.33 -4.36 11.82
N ALA A 198 -10.23 -3.62 11.80
CA ALA A 198 -8.89 -4.17 11.88
C ALA A 198 -8.68 -4.93 13.21
N GLU A 199 -9.13 -4.37 14.33
CA GLU A 199 -9.08 -5.02 15.64
C GLU A 199 -9.94 -6.30 15.68
N ALA A 200 -11.13 -6.27 15.09
CA ALA A 200 -12.04 -7.42 15.05
C ALA A 200 -11.47 -8.62 14.24
N THR A 201 -10.65 -8.38 13.23
CA THR A 201 -10.05 -9.45 12.40
C THR A 201 -8.71 -9.95 12.92
N TYR A 202 -8.08 -9.27 13.90
CA TYR A 202 -6.72 -9.56 14.35
C TYR A 202 -6.49 -11.02 14.76
N GLY A 203 -7.44 -11.63 15.51
CA GLY A 203 -7.31 -13.01 15.94
C GLY A 203 -7.29 -14.00 14.77
N ALA A 204 -8.25 -13.87 13.86
CA ALA A 204 -8.33 -14.72 12.68
C ALA A 204 -7.13 -14.52 11.73
N ASP A 205 -6.70 -13.29 11.53
CA ASP A 205 -5.53 -12.95 10.71
C ASP A 205 -4.23 -13.54 11.32
N SER A 206 -4.13 -13.53 12.65
CA SER A 206 -2.98 -14.11 13.37
C SER A 206 -2.94 -15.65 13.31
N GLU A 207 -4.10 -16.32 13.22
CA GLU A 207 -4.16 -17.77 13.05
C GLU A 207 -3.83 -18.21 11.62
N LEU A 208 -4.08 -17.33 10.66
CA LEU A 208 -3.78 -17.58 9.25
C LEU A 208 -2.28 -17.42 8.94
N TYR A 209 -1.63 -16.45 9.61
CA TYR A 209 -0.19 -16.18 9.46
C TYR A 209 0.66 -17.27 10.12
#